data_5db25e2729d5a75be2a5433228d646e7
#
_entry.id   5db25e2729d5a75be2a5433228d646e7
#
_cell.length_a   1.000
_cell.length_b   1.000
_cell.length_c   1.000
_cell.angle_alpha   90.00
_cell.angle_beta   90.00
_cell.angle_gamma   90.00
#
_symmetry.space_group_name_H-M   'P 1'
#
loop_
_entity.id
_entity.type
_entity.pdbx_description
1 polymer ?
#
loop_
_entity_poly.entity_id
_entity_poly.type
_entity_poly.pdbx_seq_one_letter_code
_entity_poly.pdbx_strand_id
1 'polypeptide(L)'
;KTLDIQIKKIIKFFTIKNSFEGTFYDPNIWLGDSRDPFSLTDKIKSKVDAIFTSPPYATALPYIDTDRLSLLTVFNYESKRRSLIEKTIIGSRDIDNSKKYEIEENIRLNQFDNISSLKAKNLIKKIYKLNKESDVGFRRQNMAALLYRYFNDMSVVFENLKNITKKHGEIFVVIGDNYTIAGNTKIIIPTTQIFKEMGTELGWSIEQIIPIS
;
A
#
# COMPACT_ATOMS: atom_id res chain seq x y z
N LYS A 1 -0.41 23.46 22.00
CA LYS A 1 -1.58 22.52 22.08
C LYS A 1 -1.28 21.16 21.44
N THR A 2 -0.73 21.11 20.21
CA THR A 2 -0.48 19.82 19.52
C THR A 2 0.64 19.00 20.21
N LEU A 3 1.71 19.64 20.62
CA LEU A 3 2.83 19.00 21.34
C LEU A 3 2.37 18.43 22.68
N ASP A 4 1.58 19.17 23.44
CA ASP A 4 1.03 18.72 24.74
C ASP A 4 0.16 17.47 24.60
N ILE A 5 -0.62 17.38 23.50
CA ILE A 5 -1.45 16.21 23.21
C ILE A 5 -0.57 14.99 22.92
N GLN A 6 0.51 15.15 22.15
CA GLN A 6 1.43 14.05 21.85
C GLN A 6 2.19 13.60 23.09
N ILE A 7 2.68 14.52 23.92
CA ILE A 7 3.34 14.20 25.20
C ILE A 7 2.38 13.41 26.11
N LYS A 8 1.13 13.83 26.24
CA LYS A 8 0.12 13.11 27.04
C LYS A 8 -0.15 11.70 26.50
N LYS A 9 -0.17 11.51 25.17
CA LYS A 9 -0.32 10.17 24.57
C LYS A 9 0.87 9.28 24.89
N ILE A 10 2.08 9.81 24.79
CA ILE A 10 3.32 9.09 25.11
C ILE A 10 3.33 8.70 26.61
N ILE A 11 3.02 9.62 27.51
CA ILE A 11 2.94 9.34 28.95
C ILE A 11 1.89 8.25 29.21
N LYS A 12 0.70 8.37 28.63
CA LYS A 12 -0.35 7.35 28.76
C LYS A 12 0.11 5.98 28.26
N PHE A 13 0.82 5.93 27.14
CA PHE A 13 1.37 4.69 26.61
C PHE A 13 2.34 4.02 27.59
N PHE A 14 3.30 4.79 28.14
CA PHE A 14 4.25 4.27 29.12
C PHE A 14 3.57 3.86 30.44
N THR A 15 2.55 4.57 30.87
CA THR A 15 1.76 4.20 32.06
C THR A 15 1.06 2.86 31.84
N ILE A 16 0.41 2.67 30.68
CA ILE A 16 -0.23 1.40 30.31
C ILE A 16 0.83 0.29 30.19
N LYS A 17 1.96 0.55 29.53
CA LYS A 17 3.05 -0.41 29.43
C LYS A 17 3.52 -0.88 30.80
N ASN A 18 3.72 0.04 31.74
CA ASN A 18 4.19 -0.30 33.09
C ASN A 18 3.14 -1.00 33.96
N SER A 19 1.84 -0.90 33.63
CA SER A 19 0.76 -1.61 34.33
C SER A 19 0.48 -3.00 33.77
N PHE A 20 1.14 -3.39 32.67
CA PHE A 20 0.99 -4.72 32.09
C PHE A 20 1.89 -5.72 32.80
N GLU A 21 1.31 -6.74 33.42
CA GLU A 21 2.04 -7.84 34.08
C GLU A 21 2.65 -8.86 33.10
N GLY A 22 2.73 -8.53 31.82
CA GLY A 22 3.27 -9.40 30.76
C GLY A 22 4.75 -9.18 30.49
N THR A 23 5.43 -10.18 29.95
CA THR A 23 6.79 -10.07 29.45
C THR A 23 6.78 -9.24 28.16
N PHE A 24 7.31 -8.02 28.22
CA PHE A 24 7.59 -7.24 27.02
C PHE A 24 8.92 -7.71 26.43
N TYR A 25 8.87 -8.29 25.26
CA TYR A 25 10.08 -8.53 24.48
C TYR A 25 10.52 -7.24 23.80
N ASP A 26 11.82 -7.01 23.69
CA ASP A 26 12.34 -5.91 22.92
C ASP A 26 11.94 -6.07 21.45
N PRO A 27 11.36 -5.02 20.83
CA PRO A 27 10.92 -5.12 19.47
C PRO A 27 12.13 -5.21 18.54
N ASN A 28 12.06 -6.13 17.60
CA ASN A 28 13.01 -6.16 16.49
C ASN A 28 12.50 -5.26 15.37
N ILE A 29 13.34 -4.34 14.90
CA ILE A 29 13.01 -3.40 13.82
C ILE A 29 13.94 -3.65 12.64
N TRP A 30 13.36 -3.85 11.46
CA TRP A 30 14.12 -4.07 10.23
C TRP A 30 13.61 -3.13 9.13
N LEU A 31 14.55 -2.70 8.28
CA LEU A 31 14.24 -2.08 7.01
C LEU A 31 14.22 -3.16 5.92
N GLY A 32 13.13 -3.19 5.12
CA GLY A 32 13.00 -4.16 4.03
C GLY A 32 11.88 -3.76 3.06
N ASP A 33 11.84 -4.42 1.93
CA ASP A 33 10.76 -4.33 0.96
C ASP A 33 9.78 -5.47 1.20
N SER A 34 8.53 -5.17 1.51
CA SER A 34 7.50 -6.18 1.77
C SER A 34 7.12 -7.02 0.53
N ARG A 35 7.55 -6.60 -0.66
CA ARG A 35 7.41 -7.38 -1.90
C ARG A 35 8.51 -8.44 -2.03
N ASP A 36 9.64 -8.26 -1.36
CA ASP A 36 10.72 -9.24 -1.34
C ASP A 36 10.44 -10.28 -0.25
N PRO A 37 10.15 -11.55 -0.61
CA PRO A 37 9.87 -12.59 0.37
C PRO A 37 11.03 -12.82 1.34
N PHE A 38 12.28 -12.65 0.89
CA PHE A 38 13.46 -12.83 1.72
C PHE A 38 13.62 -11.73 2.78
N SER A 39 13.18 -10.52 2.49
CA SER A 39 13.16 -9.42 3.48
C SER A 39 12.34 -9.76 4.73
N LEU A 40 11.35 -10.64 4.62
CA LEU A 40 10.52 -11.08 5.72
C LEU A 40 11.01 -12.44 6.29
N THR A 41 11.21 -13.45 5.45
CA THR A 41 11.50 -14.83 5.89
C THR A 41 12.86 -14.97 6.53
N ASP A 42 13.88 -14.24 6.08
CA ASP A 42 15.22 -14.29 6.68
C ASP A 42 15.27 -13.70 8.10
N LYS A 43 14.33 -12.82 8.41
CA LYS A 43 14.24 -12.16 9.73
C LYS A 43 13.27 -12.83 10.68
N ILE A 44 12.19 -13.40 10.15
CA ILE A 44 11.15 -14.07 10.92
C ILE A 44 11.45 -15.56 10.96
N LYS A 45 12.03 -16.02 12.08
CA LYS A 45 12.43 -17.43 12.27
C LYS A 45 11.26 -18.41 12.35
N SER A 46 10.06 -17.93 12.67
CA SER A 46 8.84 -18.75 12.78
C SER A 46 7.64 -17.96 12.30
N LYS A 47 6.62 -18.66 11.80
CA LYS A 47 5.36 -18.01 11.41
C LYS A 47 4.74 -17.28 12.59
N VAL A 48 4.12 -16.12 12.29
CA VAL A 48 3.53 -15.23 13.29
C VAL A 48 2.04 -15.53 13.51
N ASP A 49 1.54 -15.19 14.70
CA ASP A 49 0.13 -15.36 15.07
C ASP A 49 -0.74 -14.23 14.54
N ALA A 50 -0.21 -13.02 14.48
CA ALA A 50 -0.94 -11.84 14.00
C ALA A 50 -0.03 -10.87 13.25
N ILE A 51 -0.62 -10.19 12.27
CA ILE A 51 0.00 -9.11 11.51
C ILE A 51 -0.90 -7.89 11.58
N PHE A 52 -0.32 -6.73 11.90
CA PHE A 52 -0.98 -5.44 11.85
C PHE A 52 -0.27 -4.57 10.81
N THR A 53 -0.99 -4.09 9.82
CA THR A 53 -0.41 -3.27 8.77
C THR A 53 -1.33 -2.15 8.32
N SER A 54 -0.73 -1.02 7.94
CA SER A 54 -1.40 0.07 7.22
C SER A 54 -0.60 0.33 5.95
N PRO A 55 -0.90 -0.38 4.86
CA PRO A 55 -0.17 -0.21 3.60
C PRO A 55 -0.41 1.18 3.01
N PRO A 56 0.46 1.64 2.11
CA PRO A 56 0.23 2.89 1.39
C PRO A 56 -1.12 2.90 0.69
N TYR A 57 -1.81 4.03 0.69
CA TYR A 57 -3.11 4.18 0.03
C TYR A 57 -2.93 4.32 -1.49
N ALA A 58 -3.81 3.70 -2.25
CA ALA A 58 -3.77 3.68 -3.71
C ALA A 58 -3.72 5.10 -4.29
N THR A 59 -2.55 5.57 -4.70
CA THR A 59 -2.30 6.88 -5.32
C THR A 59 -2.82 8.10 -4.52
N ALA A 60 -3.14 7.95 -3.24
CA ALA A 60 -3.76 8.99 -2.43
C ALA A 60 -2.77 10.07 -1.98
N LEU A 61 -1.59 9.67 -1.52
CA LEU A 61 -0.61 10.56 -0.90
C LEU A 61 0.74 10.53 -1.64
N PRO A 62 1.39 11.70 -1.79
CA PRO A 62 2.78 11.78 -2.25
C PRO A 62 3.71 11.55 -1.04
N TYR A 63 3.94 10.30 -0.66
CA TYR A 63 4.66 9.94 0.57
C TYR A 63 6.04 10.60 0.70
N ILE A 64 6.82 10.63 -0.37
CA ILE A 64 8.15 11.26 -0.36
C ILE A 64 8.05 12.78 -0.23
N ASP A 65 7.03 13.42 -0.81
CA ASP A 65 6.86 14.87 -0.70
C ASP A 65 6.48 15.29 0.71
N THR A 66 5.70 14.49 1.45
CA THR A 66 5.36 14.76 2.85
C THR A 66 6.58 14.71 3.77
N ASP A 67 7.51 13.80 3.48
CA ASP A 67 8.74 13.64 4.29
C ASP A 67 9.95 14.36 3.70
N ARG A 68 9.74 15.17 2.66
CA ARG A 68 10.80 15.85 1.92
C ARG A 68 11.78 16.62 2.79
N LEU A 69 11.27 17.34 3.79
CA LEU A 69 12.12 18.13 4.69
C LEU A 69 12.97 17.21 5.56
N SER A 70 12.38 16.19 6.16
CA SER A 70 13.09 15.21 6.99
C SER A 70 14.14 14.45 6.19
N LEU A 71 13.82 14.03 4.97
CA LEU A 71 14.75 13.34 4.08
C LEU A 71 15.94 14.22 3.70
N LEU A 72 15.72 15.52 3.52
CA LEU A 72 16.80 16.45 3.20
C LEU A 72 17.65 16.76 4.44
N THR A 73 17.02 17.12 5.58
CA THR A 73 17.73 17.66 6.75
C THR A 73 18.35 16.58 7.63
N VAL A 74 17.68 15.45 7.80
CA VAL A 74 18.15 14.36 8.68
C VAL A 74 19.01 13.36 7.91
N PHE A 75 18.57 13.00 6.69
CA PHE A 75 19.22 11.95 5.89
C PHE A 75 20.09 12.48 4.75
N ASN A 76 20.13 13.80 4.55
CA ASN A 76 20.86 14.45 3.46
C ASN A 76 20.54 13.87 2.07
N TYR A 77 19.26 13.53 1.83
CA TYR A 77 18.82 12.97 0.56
C TYR A 77 18.47 14.08 -0.43
N GLU A 78 19.35 14.32 -1.36
CA GLU A 78 19.16 15.26 -2.45
C GLU A 78 18.00 14.84 -3.39
N SER A 79 17.56 15.76 -4.25
CA SER A 79 16.43 15.57 -5.17
C SER A 79 16.54 14.30 -6.01
N LYS A 80 17.73 14.03 -6.56
CA LYS A 80 18.00 12.84 -7.40
C LYS A 80 17.76 11.53 -6.62
N ARG A 81 18.29 11.46 -5.39
CA ARG A 81 18.13 10.27 -4.52
C ARG A 81 16.68 10.06 -4.10
N ARG A 82 15.97 11.15 -3.76
CA ARG A 82 14.54 11.08 -3.42
C ARG A 82 13.70 10.57 -4.58
N SER A 83 13.93 11.07 -5.80
CA SER A 83 13.23 10.59 -7.00
C SER A 83 13.45 9.10 -7.26
N LEU A 84 14.67 8.60 -7.03
CA LEU A 84 14.96 7.16 -7.15
C LEU A 84 14.16 6.34 -6.13
N ILE A 85 14.09 6.80 -4.88
CA ILE A 85 13.32 6.13 -3.83
C ILE A 85 11.83 6.16 -4.17
N GLU A 86 11.31 7.31 -4.62
CA GLU A 86 9.89 7.46 -4.95
C GLU A 86 9.44 6.46 -6.00
N LYS A 87 10.25 6.19 -7.01
CA LYS A 87 9.93 5.22 -8.07
C LYS A 87 9.78 3.79 -7.55
N THR A 88 10.40 3.46 -6.42
CA THR A 88 10.38 2.11 -5.83
C THR A 88 9.28 1.92 -4.79
N ILE A 89 8.68 2.98 -4.25
CA ILE A 89 7.68 2.89 -3.19
C ILE A 89 6.33 2.40 -3.73
N ILE A 90 5.70 1.47 -3.01
CA ILE A 90 4.32 1.05 -3.27
C ILE A 90 3.40 2.27 -3.13
N GLY A 91 2.49 2.47 -4.07
CA GLY A 91 1.57 3.61 -4.07
C GLY A 91 2.16 4.92 -4.56
N SER A 92 3.42 4.94 -5.01
CA SER A 92 4.03 6.12 -5.63
C SER A 92 3.23 6.61 -6.82
N ARG A 93 3.24 7.95 -6.99
CA ARG A 93 2.63 8.64 -8.15
C ARG A 93 3.59 8.83 -9.32
N ASP A 94 4.85 8.46 -9.16
CA ASP A 94 5.87 8.56 -10.20
C ASP A 94 5.98 7.24 -10.96
N ILE A 95 6.00 7.31 -12.30
CA ILE A 95 6.14 6.16 -13.18
C ILE A 95 6.94 6.57 -14.42
N ASP A 96 7.95 5.79 -14.76
CA ASP A 96 8.71 6.00 -15.98
C ASP A 96 7.87 5.69 -17.22
N ASN A 97 8.09 6.44 -18.29
CA ASN A 97 7.31 6.29 -19.52
C ASN A 97 7.41 4.87 -20.10
N SER A 98 8.59 4.25 -20.09
CA SER A 98 8.78 2.88 -20.57
C SER A 98 7.91 1.89 -19.80
N LYS A 99 7.91 1.97 -18.47
CA LYS A 99 7.10 1.10 -17.62
C LYS A 99 5.60 1.39 -17.77
N LYS A 100 5.23 2.65 -17.95
CA LYS A 100 3.86 3.04 -18.24
C LYS A 100 3.37 2.38 -19.53
N TYR A 101 4.14 2.48 -20.63
CA TYR A 101 3.76 1.89 -21.91
C TYR A 101 3.61 0.36 -21.84
N GLU A 102 4.54 -0.32 -21.16
CA GLU A 102 4.46 -1.76 -20.90
C GLU A 102 3.14 -2.11 -20.18
N ILE A 103 2.81 -1.41 -19.11
CA ILE A 103 1.59 -1.65 -18.34
C ILE A 103 0.33 -1.34 -19.18
N GLU A 104 0.32 -0.25 -19.91
CA GLU A 104 -0.81 0.10 -20.78
C GLU A 104 -1.05 -0.96 -21.86
N GLU A 105 0.01 -1.56 -22.40
CA GLU A 105 -0.11 -2.70 -23.33
C GLU A 105 -0.66 -3.92 -22.62
N ASN A 106 -0.22 -4.24 -21.40
CA ASN A 106 -0.79 -5.33 -20.60
C ASN A 106 -2.29 -5.10 -20.32
N ILE A 107 -2.70 -3.88 -20.00
CA ILE A 107 -4.12 -3.53 -19.82
C ILE A 107 -4.90 -3.78 -21.10
N ARG A 108 -4.36 -3.35 -22.24
CA ARG A 108 -4.97 -3.52 -23.57
C ARG A 108 -5.15 -5.00 -23.95
N LEU A 109 -4.15 -5.82 -23.64
CA LEU A 109 -4.15 -7.27 -23.89
C LEU A 109 -4.89 -8.07 -22.82
N ASN A 110 -5.46 -7.40 -21.80
CA ASN A 110 -6.11 -8.02 -20.64
C ASN A 110 -5.18 -8.94 -19.82
N GLN A 111 -3.90 -8.62 -19.79
CA GLN A 111 -2.87 -9.29 -19.01
C GLN A 111 -2.70 -8.58 -17.66
N PHE A 112 -3.00 -9.29 -16.59
CA PHE A 112 -2.98 -8.73 -15.22
C PHE A 112 -2.21 -9.67 -14.28
N ASP A 113 -0.98 -9.91 -14.57
CA ASP A 113 -0.03 -10.78 -13.85
C ASP A 113 -0.55 -11.32 -12.49
N ASN A 114 -0.15 -10.66 -11.39
CA ASN A 114 -0.53 -11.10 -10.03
C ASN A 114 -1.86 -10.53 -9.53
N ILE A 115 -2.54 -9.65 -10.28
CA ILE A 115 -3.80 -9.06 -9.81
C ILE A 115 -4.92 -10.10 -9.90
N SER A 116 -5.34 -10.67 -8.78
CA SER A 116 -6.44 -11.64 -8.72
C SER A 116 -7.83 -10.98 -8.74
N SER A 117 -8.00 -9.81 -8.10
CA SER A 117 -9.29 -9.12 -7.98
C SER A 117 -9.89 -8.71 -9.32
N LEU A 118 -11.10 -9.19 -9.59
CA LEU A 118 -11.88 -8.78 -10.77
C LEU A 118 -12.31 -7.31 -10.71
N LYS A 119 -12.60 -6.80 -9.49
CA LYS A 119 -12.90 -5.38 -9.29
C LYS A 119 -11.73 -4.49 -9.66
N ALA A 120 -10.51 -4.86 -9.27
CA ALA A 120 -9.30 -4.12 -9.63
C ALA A 120 -9.11 -4.09 -11.15
N LYS A 121 -9.20 -5.24 -11.82
CA LYS A 121 -9.06 -5.33 -13.27
C LYS A 121 -10.09 -4.47 -14.02
N ASN A 122 -11.34 -4.53 -13.62
CA ASN A 122 -12.42 -3.75 -14.22
C ASN A 122 -12.26 -2.25 -13.97
N LEU A 123 -11.85 -1.86 -12.78
CA LEU A 123 -11.56 -0.46 -12.42
C LEU A 123 -10.43 0.11 -13.29
N ILE A 124 -9.32 -0.61 -13.39
CA ILE A 124 -8.15 -0.21 -14.18
C ILE A 124 -8.54 -0.02 -15.65
N LYS A 125 -9.23 -1.00 -16.25
CA LYS A 125 -9.71 -0.92 -17.65
C LYS A 125 -10.65 0.28 -17.87
N LYS A 126 -11.59 0.49 -16.94
CA LYS A 126 -12.52 1.62 -17.00
C LYS A 126 -11.78 2.97 -16.99
N ILE A 127 -10.82 3.14 -16.09
CA ILE A 127 -10.03 4.38 -15.99
C ILE A 127 -9.16 4.55 -17.24
N TYR A 128 -8.52 3.49 -17.72
CA TYR A 128 -7.72 3.51 -18.94
C TYR A 128 -8.53 4.01 -20.14
N LYS A 129 -9.71 3.41 -20.35
CA LYS A 129 -10.61 3.79 -21.45
C LYS A 129 -11.04 5.25 -21.36
N LEU A 130 -11.56 5.68 -20.22
CA LEU A 130 -12.03 7.04 -20.00
C LEU A 130 -10.94 8.10 -20.21
N ASN A 131 -9.72 7.83 -19.76
CA ASN A 131 -8.61 8.77 -19.91
C ASN A 131 -8.05 8.80 -21.33
N LYS A 132 -8.15 7.69 -22.08
CA LYS A 132 -7.71 7.62 -23.47
C LYS A 132 -8.67 8.33 -24.42
N GLU A 133 -9.96 8.31 -24.11
CA GLU A 133 -11.03 8.95 -24.89
C GLU A 133 -11.21 10.45 -24.56
N SER A 134 -10.41 11.01 -23.63
CA SER A 134 -10.55 12.37 -23.16
C SER A 134 -9.21 13.09 -23.15
N ASP A 135 -9.24 14.40 -23.42
CA ASP A 135 -8.06 15.25 -23.20
C ASP A 135 -7.91 15.54 -21.71
N VAL A 136 -7.10 14.72 -21.05
CA VAL A 136 -6.81 14.83 -19.62
C VAL A 136 -5.34 15.12 -19.37
N GLY A 137 -5.06 15.91 -18.35
CA GLY A 137 -3.68 16.23 -17.98
C GLY A 137 -2.85 14.99 -17.59
N PHE A 138 -1.55 15.11 -17.75
CA PHE A 138 -0.52 14.05 -17.56
C PHE A 138 -0.74 13.15 -16.33
N ARG A 139 -1.07 13.74 -15.17
CA ARG A 139 -1.31 12.98 -13.93
C ARG A 139 -2.49 12.01 -14.04
N ARG A 140 -3.55 12.41 -14.74
CA ARG A 140 -4.73 11.56 -14.95
C ARG A 140 -4.44 10.47 -15.97
N GLN A 141 -3.68 10.78 -17.02
CA GLN A 141 -3.27 9.78 -18.00
C GLN A 141 -2.52 8.61 -17.39
N ASN A 142 -1.71 8.84 -16.35
CA ASN A 142 -0.94 7.79 -15.68
C ASN A 142 -1.78 6.93 -14.72
N MET A 143 -2.99 7.35 -14.37
CA MET A 143 -3.76 6.76 -13.27
C MET A 143 -4.02 5.26 -13.42
N ALA A 144 -4.34 4.79 -14.62
CA ALA A 144 -4.58 3.37 -14.87
C ALA A 144 -3.30 2.53 -14.63
N ALA A 145 -2.16 3.00 -15.13
CA ALA A 145 -0.88 2.33 -14.93
C ALA A 145 -0.42 2.35 -13.48
N LEU A 146 -0.67 3.46 -12.77
CA LEU A 146 -0.36 3.58 -11.33
C LEU A 146 -1.20 2.61 -10.48
N LEU A 147 -2.49 2.48 -10.78
CA LEU A 147 -3.37 1.53 -10.08
C LEU A 147 -3.03 0.08 -10.42
N TYR A 148 -2.67 -0.21 -11.67
CA TYR A 148 -2.18 -1.54 -12.06
C TYR A 148 -0.96 -1.91 -11.22
N ARG A 149 0.08 -1.05 -11.20
CA ARG A 149 1.28 -1.26 -10.41
C ARG A 149 0.97 -1.44 -8.92
N TYR A 150 0.13 -0.56 -8.35
CA TYR A 150 -0.25 -0.62 -6.95
C TYR A 150 -0.91 -1.96 -6.57
N PHE A 151 -1.91 -2.40 -7.32
CA PHE A 151 -2.60 -3.66 -7.01
C PHE A 151 -1.75 -4.88 -7.29
N ASN A 152 -0.87 -4.81 -8.31
CA ASN A 152 0.11 -5.86 -8.55
C ASN A 152 1.11 -5.98 -7.38
N ASP A 153 1.67 -4.87 -6.92
CA ASP A 153 2.59 -4.84 -5.77
C ASP A 153 1.89 -5.35 -4.50
N MET A 154 0.66 -4.91 -4.24
CA MET A 154 -0.09 -5.36 -3.06
C MET A 154 -0.48 -6.84 -3.13
N SER A 155 -0.69 -7.41 -4.30
CA SER A 155 -0.90 -8.85 -4.46
C SER A 155 0.33 -9.64 -4.00
N VAL A 156 1.51 -9.22 -4.40
CA VAL A 156 2.78 -9.82 -3.96
C VAL A 156 2.96 -9.68 -2.45
N VAL A 157 2.68 -8.50 -1.90
CA VAL A 157 2.72 -8.28 -0.43
C VAL A 157 1.78 -9.25 0.29
N PHE A 158 0.53 -9.37 -0.16
CA PHE A 158 -0.45 -10.26 0.48
C PHE A 158 -0.02 -11.73 0.44
N GLU A 159 0.57 -12.18 -0.65
CA GLU A 159 1.14 -13.51 -0.78
C GLU A 159 2.27 -13.73 0.23
N ASN A 160 3.18 -12.77 0.35
CA ASN A 160 4.26 -12.82 1.33
C ASN A 160 3.72 -12.83 2.77
N LEU A 161 2.71 -12.01 3.09
CA LEU A 161 2.07 -12.04 4.40
C LEU A 161 1.43 -13.38 4.70
N LYS A 162 0.76 -14.01 3.73
CA LYS A 162 0.22 -15.37 3.87
C LYS A 162 1.32 -16.38 4.23
N ASN A 163 2.45 -16.28 3.55
CA ASN A 163 3.55 -17.24 3.74
C ASN A 163 4.17 -17.18 5.14
N ILE A 164 4.17 -16.00 5.79
CA ILE A 164 4.71 -15.82 7.14
C ILE A 164 3.67 -15.96 8.26
N THR A 165 2.38 -16.03 7.93
CA THR A 165 1.28 -16.17 8.92
C THR A 165 1.00 -17.63 9.21
N LYS A 166 0.73 -17.98 10.47
CA LYS A 166 0.28 -19.33 10.88
C LYS A 166 -1.08 -19.66 10.25
N LYS A 167 -1.43 -20.95 10.22
CA LYS A 167 -2.69 -21.45 9.63
C LYS A 167 -3.95 -20.77 10.20
N HIS A 168 -3.94 -20.39 11.46
CA HIS A 168 -5.05 -19.72 12.16
C HIS A 168 -4.61 -18.31 12.64
N GLY A 169 -3.57 -17.75 12.03
CA GLY A 169 -3.13 -16.40 12.34
C GLY A 169 -4.01 -15.36 11.68
N GLU A 170 -4.04 -14.18 12.26
CA GLU A 170 -4.92 -13.08 11.86
C GLU A 170 -4.14 -11.96 11.19
N ILE A 171 -4.75 -11.32 10.20
CA ILE A 171 -4.14 -10.16 9.51
C ILE A 171 -5.11 -8.99 9.59
N PHE A 172 -4.65 -7.90 10.22
CA PHE A 172 -5.38 -6.66 10.40
C PHE A 172 -4.83 -5.62 9.43
N VAL A 173 -5.67 -5.15 8.51
CA VAL A 173 -5.28 -4.18 7.49
C VAL A 173 -6.06 -2.89 7.69
N VAL A 174 -5.37 -1.79 7.99
CA VAL A 174 -5.97 -0.46 8.05
C VAL A 174 -5.80 0.22 6.70
N ILE A 175 -6.89 0.44 5.98
CA ILE A 175 -6.88 1.02 4.64
C ILE A 175 -8.16 1.83 4.40
N GLY A 176 -8.08 2.85 3.56
CA GLY A 176 -9.23 3.66 3.15
C GLY A 176 -9.48 3.57 1.66
N ASP A 177 -10.74 3.77 1.29
CA ASP A 177 -11.12 3.99 -0.09
C ASP A 177 -10.71 5.38 -0.55
N ASN A 178 -10.53 5.55 -1.84
CA ASN A 178 -10.11 6.80 -2.46
C ASN A 178 -10.96 7.08 -3.70
N TYR A 179 -10.69 8.18 -4.38
CA TYR A 179 -11.28 8.46 -5.69
C TYR A 179 -10.28 9.13 -6.63
N THR A 180 -10.56 9.01 -7.90
CA THR A 180 -9.88 9.75 -8.97
C THR A 180 -10.89 10.37 -9.92
N ILE A 181 -10.42 11.24 -10.80
CA ILE A 181 -11.20 11.73 -11.93
C ILE A 181 -10.62 11.10 -13.18
N ALA A 182 -11.42 10.32 -13.90
CA ALA A 182 -11.06 9.71 -15.18
C ALA A 182 -12.01 10.26 -16.26
N GLY A 183 -11.44 10.78 -17.32
CA GLY A 183 -12.19 11.67 -18.21
C GLY A 183 -12.75 12.85 -17.39
N ASN A 184 -14.05 13.06 -17.44
CA ASN A 184 -14.75 14.06 -16.65
C ASN A 184 -15.61 13.45 -15.52
N THR A 185 -15.35 12.18 -15.16
CA THR A 185 -16.16 11.43 -14.19
C THR A 185 -15.38 11.13 -12.92
N LYS A 186 -16.01 11.35 -11.76
CA LYS A 186 -15.46 10.90 -10.47
C LYS A 186 -15.61 9.39 -10.35
N ILE A 187 -14.50 8.69 -10.19
CA ILE A 187 -14.43 7.24 -10.05
C ILE A 187 -13.92 6.90 -8.65
N ILE A 188 -14.69 6.13 -7.91
CA ILE A 188 -14.28 5.60 -6.60
C ILE A 188 -13.26 4.48 -6.83
N ILE A 189 -12.22 4.46 -6.02
CA ILE A 189 -11.23 3.38 -5.92
C ILE A 189 -11.58 2.61 -4.64
N PRO A 190 -12.38 1.53 -4.73
CA PRO A 190 -12.87 0.81 -3.56
C PRO A 190 -11.79 -0.16 -3.05
N THR A 191 -10.70 0.38 -2.52
CA THR A 191 -9.51 -0.38 -2.10
C THR A 191 -9.87 -1.43 -1.08
N THR A 192 -10.75 -1.12 -0.12
CA THR A 192 -11.23 -2.06 0.89
C THR A 192 -11.87 -3.31 0.25
N GLN A 193 -12.73 -3.12 -0.73
CA GLN A 193 -13.40 -4.23 -1.42
C GLN A 193 -12.44 -5.02 -2.33
N ILE A 194 -11.49 -4.33 -2.97
CA ILE A 194 -10.46 -4.97 -3.78
C ILE A 194 -9.55 -5.84 -2.90
N PHE A 195 -9.12 -5.33 -1.75
CA PHE A 195 -8.29 -6.10 -0.80
C PHE A 195 -9.05 -7.30 -0.23
N LYS A 196 -10.35 -7.16 0.02
CA LYS A 196 -11.21 -8.29 0.37
C LYS A 196 -11.18 -9.39 -0.71
N GLU A 197 -11.37 -9.04 -1.98
CA GLU A 197 -11.30 -10.01 -3.08
C GLU A 197 -9.91 -10.66 -3.14
N MET A 198 -8.84 -9.87 -3.10
CA MET A 198 -7.46 -10.38 -3.15
C MET A 198 -7.18 -11.37 -2.00
N GLY A 199 -7.59 -11.03 -0.77
CA GLY A 199 -7.44 -11.92 0.39
C GLY A 199 -8.25 -13.22 0.21
N THR A 200 -9.49 -13.12 -0.27
CA THR A 200 -10.35 -14.30 -0.51
C THR A 200 -9.74 -15.24 -1.56
N GLU A 201 -9.19 -14.71 -2.64
CA GLU A 201 -8.49 -15.50 -3.68
C GLU A 201 -7.23 -16.20 -3.14
N LEU A 202 -6.58 -15.62 -2.13
CA LEU A 202 -5.49 -16.25 -1.40
C LEU A 202 -5.98 -17.30 -0.38
N GLY A 203 -7.29 -17.48 -0.20
CA GLY A 203 -7.90 -18.41 0.74
C GLY A 203 -8.02 -17.86 2.17
N TRP A 204 -8.00 -16.54 2.36
CA TRP A 204 -8.30 -15.93 3.66
C TRP A 204 -9.82 -15.86 3.89
N SER A 205 -10.28 -16.12 5.10
CA SER A 205 -11.62 -15.77 5.56
C SER A 205 -11.64 -14.30 5.98
N ILE A 206 -12.67 -13.57 5.56
CA ILE A 206 -12.85 -12.17 5.95
C ILE A 206 -13.81 -12.12 7.15
N GLU A 207 -13.24 -12.00 8.34
CA GLU A 207 -14.01 -12.03 9.57
C GLU A 207 -14.84 -10.76 9.76
N GLN A 208 -14.24 -9.59 9.57
CA GLN A 208 -14.92 -8.31 9.81
C GLN A 208 -14.35 -7.16 8.98
N ILE A 209 -15.20 -6.20 8.61
CA ILE A 209 -14.81 -4.89 8.10
C ILE A 209 -15.35 -3.85 9.09
N ILE A 210 -14.44 -3.12 9.75
CA ILE A 210 -14.79 -2.12 10.77
C ILE A 210 -14.59 -0.73 10.16
N PRO A 211 -15.67 0.06 9.95
CA PRO A 211 -15.54 1.45 9.56
C PRO A 211 -14.86 2.26 10.67
N ILE A 212 -13.86 3.07 10.30
CA ILE A 212 -13.19 4.01 11.20
C ILE A 212 -13.65 5.40 10.80
N SER A 213 -14.33 6.09 11.74
CA SER A 213 -14.81 7.48 11.60
C SER A 213 -13.77 8.50 12.09
#